data_2a163a336e15375cfea3fc3bdcf604ba
#
_entry.id   2a163a336e15375cfea3fc3bdcf604ba
#
_cell.length_a   1.000
_cell.length_b   1.000
_cell.length_c   1.000
_cell.angle_alpha   90.00
_cell.angle_beta   90.00
_cell.angle_gamma   90.00
#
_symmetry.space_group_name_H-M   'P 1'
#
loop_
_entity.id
_entity.type
_entity.pdbx_description
1 polymer ?
#
loop_
_entity_poly.entity_id
_entity_poly.type
_entity_poly.pdbx_seq_one_letter_code
_entity_poly.pdbx_strand_id
1 'polypeptide(L)' 'MKKIFVDPKICHGKPCIVGTRIPVHIILDLLGAGETFENIIAAYPYLTRENILACIQYGAALASEETVYLSEAA' A
#
# COMPACT_ATOMS: atom_id res chain seq x y z
N MET A 1 -0.69 -0.56 12.15
CA MET A 1 0.46 0.24 11.69
C MET A 1 0.17 1.71 11.89
N LYS A 2 1.14 2.45 12.36
CA LYS A 2 0.94 3.86 12.67
C LYS A 2 0.74 4.76 11.45
N LYS A 3 1.22 4.33 10.30
CA LYS A 3 1.15 5.14 9.08
C LYS A 3 0.00 4.77 8.16
N ILE A 4 -0.76 3.76 8.53
CA ILE A 4 -1.90 3.28 7.75
C ILE A 4 -3.13 3.34 8.64
N PHE A 5 -4.25 3.77 8.09
CA PHE A 5 -5.51 3.81 8.83
C PHE A 5 -6.65 3.33 7.95
N VAL A 6 -7.74 2.93 8.61
CA VAL A 6 -8.97 2.53 7.94
C VAL A 6 -10.12 3.32 8.56
N ASP A 7 -10.88 4.02 7.74
CA ASP A 7 -12.06 4.75 8.16
C ASP A 7 -13.16 4.47 7.15
N PRO A 8 -14.33 3.97 7.61
CA PRO A 8 -15.43 3.67 6.68
C PRO A 8 -15.85 4.83 5.81
N LYS A 9 -15.58 6.06 6.24
CA LYS A 9 -15.99 7.28 5.52
C LYS A 9 -14.90 7.82 4.60
N ILE A 10 -13.72 7.24 4.62
CA ILE A 10 -12.58 7.71 3.83
C ILE A 10 -12.08 6.56 2.99
N CYS A 11 -11.78 6.84 1.71
CA CYS A 11 -11.29 5.84 0.77
C CYS A 11 -12.21 4.63 0.67
N HIS A 12 -13.50 4.83 0.84
CA HIS A 12 -14.51 3.78 0.79
C HIS A 12 -14.22 2.66 1.80
N GLY A 13 -13.68 3.01 2.96
CA GLY A 13 -13.34 2.03 3.99
C GLY A 13 -12.08 1.23 3.73
N LYS A 14 -11.34 1.56 2.69
CA LYS A 14 -10.08 0.87 2.38
C LYS A 14 -8.93 1.47 3.17
N PRO A 15 -7.89 0.69 3.44
CA PRO A 15 -6.70 1.22 4.11
C PRO A 15 -6.09 2.38 3.33
N CYS A 16 -5.77 3.44 4.04
CA CYS A 16 -5.19 4.66 3.48
C CYS A 16 -3.94 5.05 4.24
N ILE A 17 -3.11 5.84 3.58
CA ILE A 17 -1.92 6.41 4.21
C ILE A 17 -2.36 7.57 5.10
N VAL A 18 -1.91 7.58 6.34
CA VAL A 18 -2.24 8.63 7.32
C VAL A 18 -1.85 10.00 6.75
N GLY A 19 -2.75 10.96 6.91
CA GLY A 19 -2.53 12.31 6.41
C GLY A 19 -2.87 12.50 4.95
N THR A 20 -3.37 11.47 4.30
CA THR A 20 -3.75 11.52 2.88
C THR A 20 -5.08 10.84 2.66
N ARG A 21 -5.56 10.90 1.43
CA ARG A 21 -6.69 10.07 0.98
C ARG A 21 -6.24 9.08 -0.08
N ILE A 22 -4.98 8.70 -0.04
CA ILE A 22 -4.40 7.76 -0.99
C ILE A 22 -4.54 6.35 -0.41
N PRO A 23 -5.32 5.47 -1.08
CA PRO A 23 -5.43 4.09 -0.64
C PRO A 23 -4.10 3.34 -0.79
N VAL A 24 -3.81 2.46 0.14
CA VAL A 24 -2.59 1.66 0.12
C VAL A 24 -2.48 0.86 -1.18
N HIS A 25 -3.61 0.31 -1.68
CA HIS A 25 -3.55 -0.54 -2.87
C HIS A 25 -3.09 0.22 -4.11
N ILE A 26 -3.34 1.52 -4.20
CA ILE A 26 -2.87 2.31 -5.33
C ILE A 26 -1.34 2.33 -5.36
N ILE A 27 -0.72 2.51 -4.21
CA ILE A 27 0.75 2.50 -4.13
C ILE A 27 1.30 1.11 -4.45
N LEU A 28 0.67 0.07 -3.92
CA LEU A 28 1.09 -1.30 -4.20
C LEU A 28 0.92 -1.64 -5.67
N ASP A 29 -0.16 -1.17 -6.31
CA ASP A 29 -0.38 -1.39 -7.74
C ASP A 29 0.69 -0.71 -8.57
N LEU A 30 1.09 0.51 -8.21
CA LEU A 30 2.15 1.21 -8.92
C LEU A 30 3.48 0.47 -8.81
N LEU A 31 3.81 0.01 -7.61
CA LEU A 31 5.03 -0.79 -7.41
C LEU A 31 4.97 -2.09 -8.21
N GLY A 32 3.82 -2.74 -8.20
CA GLY A 32 3.61 -3.96 -8.97
C GLY A 32 3.71 -3.75 -10.48
N ALA A 33 3.44 -2.55 -10.93
CA ALA A 33 3.59 -2.18 -12.34
C ALA A 33 5.04 -1.78 -12.68
N GLY A 34 5.94 -1.79 -11.70
CA GLY A 34 7.35 -1.49 -11.94
C GLY A 34 7.73 -0.03 -11.70
N GLU A 35 6.85 0.77 -11.13
CA GLU A 35 7.20 2.16 -10.83
C GLU A 35 8.20 2.22 -9.69
N THR A 36 9.10 3.20 -9.76
CA THR A 36 10.10 3.40 -8.73
C THR A 36 9.55 4.29 -7.61
N PHE A 37 10.19 4.24 -6.45
CA PHE A 37 9.84 5.15 -5.35
C PHE A 37 9.92 6.61 -5.82
N GLU A 38 10.95 6.94 -6.58
CA GLU A 38 11.13 8.30 -7.10
C GLU A 38 9.97 8.74 -7.98
N ASN A 39 9.52 7.85 -8.85
CA ASN A 39 8.38 8.16 -9.73
C ASN A 39 7.09 8.33 -8.94
N ILE A 40 6.89 7.50 -7.92
CA ILE A 40 5.69 7.60 -7.07
C ILE A 40 5.70 8.92 -6.30
N ILE A 41 6.85 9.28 -5.73
CA ILE A 41 6.97 10.54 -4.98
C ILE A 41 6.84 11.74 -5.93
N ALA A 42 7.31 11.63 -7.16
CA ALA A 42 7.12 12.68 -8.14
C ALA A 42 5.64 12.91 -8.47
N ALA A 43 4.85 11.83 -8.50
CA ALA A 43 3.41 11.92 -8.75
C ALA A 43 2.64 12.39 -7.52
N TYR A 44 3.13 12.06 -6.33
CA TYR A 44 2.50 12.41 -5.05
C TYR A 44 3.54 13.05 -4.15
N PRO A 45 3.88 14.35 -4.39
CA PRO A 45 5.04 14.97 -3.72
C PRO A 45 4.98 15.03 -2.20
N TYR A 46 3.81 14.86 -1.61
CA TYR A 46 3.66 14.86 -0.16
C TYR A 46 3.87 13.48 0.46
N LEU A 47 4.12 12.47 -0.34
CA LEU A 47 4.48 11.16 0.19
C LEU A 47 5.97 11.10 0.47
N THR A 48 6.33 10.32 1.48
CA THR A 48 7.72 10.07 1.82
C THR A 48 8.06 8.62 1.50
N ARG A 49 9.35 8.33 1.48
CA ARG A 49 9.82 6.95 1.32
C ARG A 49 9.23 6.05 2.41
N GLU A 50 9.12 6.56 3.63
CA GLU A 50 8.55 5.79 4.76
C GLU A 50 7.08 5.45 4.53
N ASN A 51 6.33 6.34 3.88
CA ASN A 51 4.94 6.05 3.53
C ASN A 51 4.86 4.86 2.58
N ILE A 52 5.73 4.81 1.58
CA ILE A 52 5.75 3.71 0.61
C ILE A 52 6.14 2.41 1.29
N LEU A 53 7.17 2.46 2.16
CA LEU A 53 7.58 1.28 2.91
C LEU A 53 6.45 0.77 3.81
N ALA A 54 5.69 1.67 4.43
CA ALA A 54 4.55 1.27 5.23
C ALA A 54 3.49 0.54 4.41
N CYS A 55 3.26 0.97 3.18
CA CYS A 55 2.34 0.28 2.27
C CYS A 55 2.81 -1.14 1.98
N ILE A 56 4.10 -1.30 1.71
CA ILE A 56 4.69 -2.60 1.44
C ILE A 56 4.55 -3.51 2.65
N GLN A 57 4.84 -2.98 3.85
CA GLN A 57 4.72 -3.73 5.08
C GLN A 57 3.28 -4.17 5.34
N TYR A 58 2.33 -3.28 5.06
CA TYR A 58 0.92 -3.60 5.22
C TYR A 58 0.51 -4.74 4.28
N GLY A 59 0.92 -4.65 3.02
CA GLY A 59 0.63 -5.70 2.05
C GLY A 59 1.26 -7.04 2.43
N ALA A 60 2.49 -7.00 2.95
CA ALA A 60 3.17 -8.20 3.40
C ALA A 60 2.44 -8.83 4.59
N ALA A 61 1.96 -8.02 5.53
CA ALA A 61 1.20 -8.53 6.66
C ALA A 61 -0.10 -9.21 6.22
N LEU A 62 -0.82 -8.59 5.30
CA LEU A 62 -2.04 -9.19 4.77
C LEU A 62 -1.75 -10.51 4.05
N ALA A 63 -0.70 -10.54 3.25
CA ALA A 63 -0.34 -11.74 2.51
C ALA A 63 0.04 -12.88 3.45
N SER A 64 0.70 -12.58 4.56
CA SER A 64 1.10 -13.61 5.52
C SER A 64 -0.07 -14.17 6.32
N GLU A 65 -1.17 -13.42 6.42
CA GLU A 65 -2.35 -13.86 7.14
C GLU A 65 -3.27 -14.70 6.28
N GLU A 66 -3.16 -14.61 4.97
CA GLU A 66 -4.01 -15.37 4.07
C GLU A 66 -3.35 -16.68 3.67
N THR A 67 -4.13 -17.74 3.74
CA THR A 67 -3.69 -19.03 3.23
C THR A 67 -4.12 -19.13 1.77
N VAL A 68 -3.16 -19.19 0.88
CA VAL A 68 -3.40 -19.32 -0.54
C VAL A 68 -2.79 -20.62 -1.03
N TYR A 69 -3.61 -21.45 -1.62
CA TYR A 69 -3.15 -22.73 -2.17
C TYR A 69 -2.99 -22.59 -3.67
N LEU A 70 -1.75 -22.53 -4.11
CA LEU A 70 -1.42 -22.45 -5.53
C LEU A 70 -0.85 -23.78 -5.96
N SER A 71 -1.53 -24.48 -6.83
CA SER A 71 -1.08 -25.81 -7.27
C SER A 71 0.25 -25.74 -8.00
N GLU A 72 0.57 -24.62 -8.62
CA GLU A 72 1.83 -24.41 -9.32
C GLU A 72 2.77 -23.52 -8.52
N ALA A 73 2.63 -23.47 -7.24
CA ALA A 73 3.40 -22.57 -6.36
C ALA A 73 4.84 -22.99 -6.29
N ALA A 74 5.46 -23.39 -7.12
CA ALA A 74 6.85 -23.79 -7.07
C ALA A 74 7.75 -22.63 -6.69
#